data_76246105b5303c95797c9365a61727bc
#
_entry.id   76246105b5303c95797c9365a61727bc
#
_cell.length_a   1.000
_cell.length_b   1.000
_cell.length_c   1.000
_cell.angle_alpha   90.00
_cell.angle_beta   90.00
_cell.angle_gamma   90.00
#
_symmetry.space_group_name_H-M   'P 1'
#
loop_
_entity.id
_entity.type
_entity.pdbx_description
1 polymer ?
#
loop_
_entity_poly.entity_id
_entity_poly.type
_entity_poly.pdbx_seq_one_letter_code
_entity_poly.pdbx_strand_id
1 'polypeptide(L)'
;MSRDDVDRTVREVLATVLEHRIASREEMHRAQEPAWDSLAHVNIVFSIESELGIQFRADELDGLDSVEKLVDTAYAHLRASG
;
A
#
# COMPACT_ATOMS: atom_id res chain seq x y z
N MET A 1 -9.26 10.23 8.84
CA MET A 1 -8.10 9.33 9.00
C MET A 1 -6.82 10.10 8.68
N SER A 2 -5.84 10.04 9.55
CA SER A 2 -4.58 10.75 9.35
C SER A 2 -3.65 9.96 8.42
N ARG A 3 -2.59 10.63 7.92
CA ARG A 3 -1.60 9.93 7.12
C ARG A 3 -0.92 8.81 7.91
N ASP A 4 -0.72 9.00 9.22
CA ASP A 4 -0.14 7.96 10.06
C ASP A 4 -1.02 6.73 10.15
N ASP A 5 -2.34 6.92 10.18
CA ASP A 5 -3.28 5.79 10.16
C ASP A 5 -3.21 5.05 8.84
N VAL A 6 -3.10 5.78 7.72
CA VAL A 6 -2.94 5.18 6.39
C VAL A 6 -1.63 4.41 6.33
N ASP A 7 -0.54 5.00 6.82
CA ASP A 7 0.77 4.36 6.85
C ASP A 7 0.70 3.03 7.60
N ARG A 8 0.08 3.02 8.78
CA ARG A 8 -0.07 1.81 9.57
C ARG A 8 -0.85 0.74 8.83
N THR A 9 -1.98 1.12 8.22
CA THR A 9 -2.82 0.19 7.48
C THR A 9 -2.06 -0.42 6.30
N VAL A 10 -1.35 0.40 5.55
CA VAL A 10 -0.56 -0.06 4.40
C VAL A 10 0.51 -1.05 4.86
N ARG A 11 1.22 -0.73 5.94
CA ARG A 11 2.26 -1.63 6.46
C ARG A 11 1.70 -2.95 6.97
N GLU A 12 0.53 -2.92 7.59
CA GLU A 12 -0.14 -4.14 8.04
C GLU A 12 -0.53 -5.02 6.85
N VAL A 13 -1.06 -4.42 5.78
CA VAL A 13 -1.40 -5.15 4.56
C VAL A 13 -0.15 -5.79 3.96
N LEU A 14 0.92 -5.02 3.83
CA LEU A 14 2.17 -5.53 3.29
C LEU A 14 2.73 -6.67 4.12
N ALA A 15 2.71 -6.53 5.45
CA ALA A 15 3.21 -7.57 6.34
C ALA A 15 2.41 -8.86 6.18
N THR A 16 1.10 -8.75 6.00
CA THR A 16 0.23 -9.92 5.83
C THR A 16 0.46 -10.60 4.49
N VAL A 17 0.46 -9.82 3.41
CA VAL A 17 0.59 -10.37 2.05
C VAL A 17 1.98 -10.93 1.81
N LEU A 18 3.02 -10.21 2.25
CA LEU A 18 4.40 -10.62 2.02
C LEU A 18 4.93 -11.55 3.10
N GLU A 19 4.15 -11.80 4.16
CA GLU A 19 4.54 -12.61 5.30
C GLU A 19 5.86 -12.14 5.90
N HIS A 20 6.01 -10.81 5.99
CA HIS A 20 7.25 -10.17 6.40
C HIS A 20 6.92 -8.90 7.20
N ARG A 21 7.44 -8.82 8.43
CA ARG A 21 7.18 -7.67 9.30
C ARG A 21 7.94 -6.45 8.79
N ILE A 22 7.23 -5.31 8.75
CA ILE A 22 7.80 -4.04 8.28
C ILE A 22 7.76 -3.03 9.43
N ALA A 23 8.92 -2.52 9.82
CA ALA A 23 9.01 -1.53 10.90
C ALA A 23 8.31 -0.22 10.48
N SER A 24 7.81 0.52 11.48
CA SER A 24 6.94 1.67 11.25
C SER A 24 7.55 2.81 10.43
N ARG A 25 8.88 2.85 10.31
CA ARG A 25 9.55 3.89 9.52
C ARG A 25 10.41 3.31 8.41
N GLU A 26 10.32 2.00 8.23
CA GLU A 26 11.10 1.33 7.21
C GLU A 26 10.48 1.54 5.83
N GLU A 27 11.29 1.90 4.85
CA GLU A 27 10.85 1.96 3.47
C GLU A 27 11.09 0.61 2.80
N MET A 28 10.19 0.22 1.91
CA MET A 28 10.31 -1.01 1.16
C MET A 28 9.98 -0.73 -0.30
N HIS A 29 10.81 -1.22 -1.20
CA HIS A 29 10.61 -1.09 -2.64
C HIS A 29 10.35 -2.46 -3.26
N ARG A 30 9.36 -2.51 -4.14
CA ARG A 30 8.99 -3.75 -4.82
C ARG A 30 10.17 -4.39 -5.54
N ALA A 31 11.00 -3.58 -6.19
CA ALA A 31 12.15 -4.07 -6.95
C ALA A 31 13.17 -4.80 -6.08
N GLN A 32 13.19 -4.52 -4.78
CA GLN A 32 14.15 -5.09 -3.83
C GLN A 32 13.54 -6.17 -2.97
N GLU A 33 12.25 -6.49 -3.18
CA GLU A 33 11.54 -7.47 -2.37
C GLU A 33 11.01 -8.59 -3.26
N PRO A 34 11.69 -9.75 -3.30
CA PRO A 34 11.28 -10.85 -4.17
C PRO A 34 9.86 -11.36 -3.92
N ALA A 35 9.38 -11.27 -2.69
CA ALA A 35 8.03 -11.70 -2.35
C ALA A 35 6.95 -10.79 -2.95
N TRP A 36 7.32 -9.57 -3.32
CA TRP A 36 6.38 -8.59 -3.89
C TRP A 36 6.33 -8.75 -5.41
N ASP A 37 5.79 -9.86 -5.84
CA ASP A 37 5.60 -10.16 -7.26
C ASP A 37 4.25 -9.62 -7.74
N SER A 38 3.87 -9.95 -8.98
CA SER A 38 2.63 -9.44 -9.57
C SER A 38 1.39 -9.89 -8.82
N LEU A 39 1.35 -11.14 -8.37
CA LEU A 39 0.21 -11.65 -7.61
C LEU A 39 0.11 -10.97 -6.25
N ALA A 40 1.24 -10.83 -5.55
CA ALA A 40 1.27 -10.13 -4.28
C ALA A 40 0.84 -8.68 -4.45
N HIS A 41 1.25 -8.03 -5.54
CA HIS A 41 0.88 -6.65 -5.82
C HIS A 41 -0.64 -6.48 -5.94
N VAL A 42 -1.30 -7.37 -6.67
CA VAL A 42 -2.75 -7.34 -6.79
C VAL A 42 -3.41 -7.52 -5.42
N ASN A 43 -2.92 -8.46 -4.62
CA ASN A 43 -3.46 -8.69 -3.28
C ASN A 43 -3.27 -7.49 -2.37
N ILE A 44 -2.10 -6.84 -2.45
CA ILE A 44 -1.81 -5.64 -1.65
C ILE A 44 -2.78 -4.52 -2.02
N VAL A 45 -2.95 -4.26 -3.32
CA VAL A 45 -3.83 -3.19 -3.81
C VAL A 45 -5.26 -3.44 -3.36
N PHE A 46 -5.79 -4.64 -3.58
CA PHE A 46 -7.16 -4.97 -3.19
C PHE A 46 -7.36 -4.86 -1.68
N SER A 47 -6.40 -5.30 -0.90
CA SER A 47 -6.50 -5.23 0.57
C SER A 47 -6.53 -3.80 1.05
N ILE A 48 -5.68 -2.94 0.48
CA ILE A 48 -5.66 -1.53 0.86
C ILE A 48 -6.98 -0.87 0.47
N GLU A 49 -7.49 -1.13 -0.73
CA GLU A 49 -8.77 -0.58 -1.16
C GLU A 49 -9.89 -0.98 -0.21
N SER A 50 -9.91 -2.24 0.18
CA SER A 50 -10.93 -2.76 1.08
C SER A 50 -10.83 -2.15 2.48
N GLU A 51 -9.61 -2.06 3.00
CA GLU A 51 -9.39 -1.54 4.36
C GLU A 51 -9.69 -0.04 4.47
N LEU A 52 -9.39 0.72 3.43
CA LEU A 52 -9.53 2.18 3.47
C LEU A 52 -10.80 2.68 2.76
N GLY A 53 -11.51 1.80 2.07
CA GLY A 53 -12.71 2.19 1.34
C GLY A 53 -12.41 3.13 0.17
N ILE A 54 -11.30 2.90 -0.51
CA ILE A 54 -10.87 3.70 -1.66
C ILE A 54 -10.73 2.80 -2.88
N GLN A 55 -10.52 3.42 -4.04
CA GLN A 55 -10.23 2.68 -5.26
C GLN A 55 -9.11 3.38 -6.02
N PHE A 56 -8.02 2.65 -6.26
CA PHE A 56 -6.92 3.16 -7.07
C PHE A 56 -7.33 3.17 -8.54
N ARG A 57 -6.76 4.10 -9.30
CA ARG A 57 -6.96 4.13 -10.74
C ARG A 57 -6.04 3.12 -11.40
N ALA A 58 -6.51 2.57 -12.54
CA ALA A 58 -5.71 1.58 -13.26
C ALA A 58 -4.32 2.10 -13.67
N ASP A 59 -4.24 3.39 -14.02
CA ASP A 59 -2.97 3.99 -14.44
C ASP A 59 -2.02 4.27 -13.27
N GLU A 60 -2.49 4.13 -12.03
CA GLU A 60 -1.66 4.31 -10.84
C GLU A 60 -0.96 3.02 -10.41
N LEU A 61 -1.51 1.87 -10.78
CA LEU A 61 -1.13 0.59 -10.19
C LEU A 61 0.36 0.25 -10.38
N ASP A 62 0.91 0.52 -11.55
CA ASP A 62 2.31 0.22 -11.81
C ASP A 62 3.27 1.10 -11.02
N GLY A 63 2.84 2.28 -10.64
CA GLY A 63 3.64 3.22 -9.88
C GLY A 63 3.61 3.00 -8.38
N LEU A 64 2.76 2.08 -7.89
CA LEU A 64 2.63 1.80 -6.46
C LEU A 64 3.67 0.75 -6.03
N ASP A 65 4.93 1.09 -6.18
CA ASP A 65 6.03 0.14 -6.03
C ASP A 65 6.88 0.35 -4.77
N SER A 66 6.37 1.12 -3.83
CA SER A 66 7.04 1.34 -2.55
C SER A 66 6.01 1.65 -1.47
N VAL A 67 6.41 1.51 -0.21
CA VAL A 67 5.54 1.87 0.92
C VAL A 67 5.14 3.34 0.81
N GLU A 68 6.10 4.21 0.54
CA GLU A 68 5.83 5.65 0.45
C GLU A 68 4.78 5.96 -0.61
N LYS A 69 4.91 5.37 -1.81
CA LYS A 69 3.97 5.64 -2.90
C LYS A 69 2.59 5.08 -2.59
N LEU A 70 2.52 3.91 -1.96
CA LEU A 70 1.24 3.35 -1.52
C LEU A 70 0.55 4.27 -0.52
N VAL A 71 1.30 4.74 0.47
CA VAL A 71 0.74 5.61 1.50
C VAL A 71 0.30 6.95 0.91
N ASP A 72 1.17 7.58 0.11
CA ASP A 72 0.87 8.88 -0.47
C ASP A 72 -0.36 8.82 -1.37
N THR A 73 -0.44 7.81 -2.24
CA THR A 73 -1.55 7.68 -3.18
C THR A 73 -2.83 7.33 -2.46
N ALA A 74 -2.78 6.40 -1.50
CA ALA A 74 -3.96 6.04 -0.72
C ALA A 74 -4.48 7.23 0.07
N TYR A 75 -3.60 8.00 0.69
CA TYR A 75 -3.99 9.16 1.46
C TYR A 75 -4.62 10.23 0.56
N ALA A 76 -4.06 10.44 -0.63
CA ALA A 76 -4.64 11.39 -1.58
C ALA A 76 -6.06 11.00 -1.97
N HIS A 77 -6.32 9.71 -2.20
CA HIS A 77 -7.66 9.22 -2.51
C HIS A 77 -8.62 9.42 -1.34
N LEU A 78 -8.17 9.18 -0.12
CA LEU A 78 -9.00 9.40 1.06
C LEU A 78 -9.40 10.87 1.21
N ARG A 79 -8.48 11.77 0.98
CA ARG A 79 -8.76 13.20 1.08
C ARG A 79 -9.70 13.66 -0.02
N ALA A 80 -9.57 13.11 -1.21
CA ALA A 80 -10.44 13.45 -2.33
C ALA A 80 -11.87 12.94 -2.12
N SER A 81 -12.03 11.81 -1.43
CA SER A 81 -13.32 11.19 -1.16
C SER A 81 -14.06 11.84 0.01
N GLY A 82 -13.30 12.45 0.87
CA GLY A 82 -13.85 13.04 2.07
C GLY A 82 -14.19 14.48 1.89
#